data_da516d716bf346fe129457f6e8c31d76
#
_entry.id   da516d716bf346fe129457f6e8c31d76
#
_cell.length_a   1.000
_cell.length_b   1.000
_cell.length_c   1.000
_cell.angle_alpha   90.00
_cell.angle_beta   90.00
_cell.angle_gamma   90.00
#
_symmetry.space_group_name_H-M   'P 1'
#
loop_
_entity.id
_entity.type
_entity.pdbx_description
1 polymer ?
#
loop_
_entity_poly.entity_id
_entity_poly.type
_entity_poly.pdbx_seq_one_letter_code
_entity_poly.pdbx_strand_id
1 'polypeptide(L)'
;MSAVYYYGQDGEIADQNLIKIFGLGTRELRHSDKLDVDVFDVVGFVYKDNKILVVFTKHYYSKADIDRFNQSGISLNYDIKLLYNVIKKYGETENTNAVARSYLGAKDGYSADYPFKSFYEVYDYFQKYGIYREKEIRIIEGTSGRVSWKDTIRKSNKIISCGNLIFSPFYIYKKNYNDVFLTECMSFIIDYTIDFFSDFLTIKKTGVKYYFDFPNNIDYVIRQLNLYQSRMFKDTYKQLVKSMIEFFEQFKGKSKGGKVHVKIRYFDMIWQCMISKYLNRHVAGIDPCNGAAVFDEGLSNSVISFSKKRFTDID
;
A
#
# COMPACT_ATOMS: atom_id res chain seq x y z
N MET A 1 10.04 17.52 -7.25
CA MET A 1 10.20 17.40 -8.73
C MET A 1 9.14 16.41 -9.18
N SER A 2 8.34 16.74 -10.21
CA SER A 2 7.36 15.80 -10.77
C SER A 2 8.08 14.66 -11.48
N ALA A 3 7.60 13.43 -11.30
CA ALA A 3 8.14 12.27 -12.00
C ALA A 3 7.86 12.37 -13.51
N VAL A 4 8.75 11.82 -14.33
CA VAL A 4 8.56 11.73 -15.78
C VAL A 4 7.90 10.39 -16.09
N TYR A 5 6.77 10.44 -16.78
CA TYR A 5 5.99 9.26 -17.14
C TYR A 5 6.34 8.72 -18.51
N TYR A 6 6.38 7.39 -18.59
CA TYR A 6 6.46 6.61 -19.81
C TYR A 6 5.37 5.55 -19.78
N TYR A 7 4.85 5.20 -20.95
CA TYR A 7 3.71 4.29 -21.08
C TYR A 7 4.05 3.14 -21.99
N GLY A 8 3.59 1.96 -21.63
CA GLY A 8 3.62 0.75 -22.42
C GLY A 8 2.31 -0.02 -22.26
N GLN A 9 2.16 -1.09 -23.00
CA GLN A 9 0.99 -1.95 -22.93
C GLN A 9 1.41 -3.42 -23.01
N ASP A 10 0.78 -4.25 -22.20
CA ASP A 10 1.02 -5.69 -22.17
C ASP A 10 0.79 -6.32 -23.55
N GLY A 11 1.73 -7.14 -24.01
CA GLY A 11 1.74 -7.77 -25.32
C GLY A 11 2.22 -6.89 -26.46
N GLU A 12 2.53 -5.61 -26.26
CA GLU A 12 3.12 -4.74 -27.28
C GLU A 12 4.66 -4.77 -27.25
N ILE A 13 5.25 -4.39 -28.39
CA ILE A 13 6.72 -4.34 -28.56
C ILE A 13 7.28 -3.30 -27.60
N ALA A 14 8.27 -3.70 -26.80
CA ALA A 14 8.98 -2.81 -25.90
C ALA A 14 10.00 -1.98 -26.65
N ASP A 15 9.92 -0.66 -26.52
CA ASP A 15 10.92 0.25 -27.09
C ASP A 15 12.30 0.01 -26.45
N GLN A 16 13.34 -0.11 -27.28
CA GLN A 16 14.72 -0.31 -26.85
C GLN A 16 15.23 0.80 -25.92
N ASN A 17 14.71 2.02 -26.07
CA ASN A 17 15.01 3.12 -25.17
C ASN A 17 14.41 2.90 -23.78
N LEU A 18 13.17 2.42 -23.69
CA LEU A 18 12.53 2.09 -22.43
C LEU A 18 13.25 0.92 -21.75
N ILE A 19 13.63 -0.11 -22.50
CA ILE A 19 14.42 -1.23 -21.98
C ILE A 19 15.69 -0.74 -21.30
N LYS A 20 16.45 0.16 -21.96
CA LYS A 20 17.69 0.72 -21.41
C LYS A 20 17.45 1.64 -20.21
N ILE A 21 16.50 2.57 -20.31
CA ILE A 21 16.19 3.54 -19.25
C ILE A 21 15.80 2.80 -17.96
N PHE A 22 14.88 1.86 -18.05
CA PHE A 22 14.33 1.15 -16.89
C PHE A 22 15.12 -0.13 -16.56
N GLY A 23 16.05 -0.55 -17.40
CA GLY A 23 16.78 -1.81 -17.24
C GLY A 23 15.82 -3.02 -17.19
N LEU A 24 14.88 -3.08 -18.14
CA LEU A 24 13.91 -4.17 -18.23
C LEU A 24 14.60 -5.47 -18.64
N GLY A 25 14.13 -6.59 -18.12
CA GLY A 25 14.70 -7.91 -18.39
C GLY A 25 13.62 -8.98 -18.52
N THR A 26 14.00 -10.23 -18.42
CA THR A 26 13.11 -11.41 -18.54
C THR A 26 11.96 -11.45 -17.52
N ARG A 27 12.03 -10.61 -16.50
CA ARG A 27 10.93 -10.45 -15.52
C ARG A 27 9.81 -9.56 -16.01
N GLU A 28 10.10 -8.64 -16.92
CA GLU A 28 9.16 -7.66 -17.46
C GLU A 28 8.84 -7.91 -18.94
N LEU A 29 9.72 -8.60 -19.61
CA LEU A 29 9.67 -8.82 -21.06
C LEU A 29 9.62 -10.31 -21.39
N ARG A 30 8.94 -10.62 -22.47
CA ARG A 30 8.96 -11.93 -23.11
C ARG A 30 9.46 -11.76 -24.54
N HIS A 31 10.38 -12.62 -24.95
CA HIS A 31 10.79 -12.68 -26.34
C HIS A 31 9.67 -13.29 -27.19
N SER A 32 9.34 -12.66 -28.29
CA SER A 32 8.35 -13.14 -29.26
C SER A 32 9.09 -13.76 -30.45
N ASP A 33 9.14 -15.10 -30.51
CA ASP A 33 9.80 -15.84 -31.59
C ASP A 33 9.23 -15.51 -32.98
N LYS A 34 7.95 -15.11 -33.04
CA LYS A 34 7.28 -14.75 -34.30
C LYS A 34 7.76 -13.43 -34.91
N LEU A 35 8.14 -12.49 -34.05
CA LEU A 35 8.50 -11.12 -34.44
C LEU A 35 9.99 -10.83 -34.22
N ASP A 36 10.72 -11.72 -33.55
CA ASP A 36 12.12 -11.55 -33.13
C ASP A 36 12.34 -10.24 -32.34
N VAL A 37 11.40 -9.94 -31.45
CA VAL A 37 11.40 -8.74 -30.60
C VAL A 37 10.93 -9.02 -29.19
N ASP A 38 11.34 -8.17 -28.25
CA ASP A 38 10.86 -8.24 -26.88
C ASP A 38 9.53 -7.48 -26.73
N VAL A 39 8.56 -8.12 -26.09
CA VAL A 39 7.24 -7.57 -25.80
C VAL A 39 7.04 -7.48 -24.29
N PHE A 40 6.24 -6.51 -23.85
CA PHE A 40 5.85 -6.42 -22.44
C PHE A 40 5.03 -7.66 -22.05
N ASP A 41 5.38 -8.28 -20.91
CA ASP A 41 4.72 -9.47 -20.35
C ASP A 41 4.24 -9.21 -18.90
N VAL A 42 3.96 -7.97 -18.60
CA VAL A 42 3.54 -7.52 -17.27
C VAL A 42 2.60 -6.33 -17.37
N VAL A 43 1.78 -6.16 -16.33
CA VAL A 43 0.95 -4.96 -16.11
C VAL A 43 1.37 -4.34 -14.79
N GLY A 44 1.55 -3.02 -14.73
CA GLY A 44 1.91 -2.32 -13.50
C GLY A 44 2.90 -1.19 -13.68
N PHE A 45 3.76 -1.01 -12.69
CA PHE A 45 4.64 0.15 -12.57
C PHE A 45 6.09 -0.27 -12.38
N VAL A 46 6.99 0.43 -13.07
CA VAL A 46 8.44 0.35 -12.83
C VAL A 46 8.96 1.75 -12.56
N TYR A 47 9.45 1.98 -11.35
CA TYR A 47 10.06 3.24 -10.95
C TYR A 47 11.58 3.13 -10.99
N LYS A 48 12.26 4.11 -11.58
CA LYS A 48 13.72 4.23 -11.57
C LYS A 48 14.15 5.67 -11.82
N ASP A 49 15.03 6.21 -10.97
CA ASP A 49 15.66 7.54 -11.17
C ASP A 49 14.65 8.66 -11.49
N ASN A 50 13.60 8.79 -10.67
CA ASN A 50 12.52 9.78 -10.85
C ASN A 50 11.72 9.64 -12.15
N LYS A 51 11.77 8.46 -12.78
CA LYS A 51 10.99 8.09 -13.97
C LYS A 51 10.07 6.95 -13.62
N ILE A 52 8.87 6.97 -14.19
CA ILE A 52 7.85 5.94 -13.97
C ILE A 52 7.43 5.38 -15.33
N LEU A 53 7.61 4.08 -15.51
CA LEU A 53 7.01 3.35 -16.61
C LEU A 53 5.70 2.72 -16.11
N VAL A 54 4.61 3.04 -16.76
CA VAL A 54 3.30 2.46 -16.54
C VAL A 54 2.99 1.52 -17.70
N VAL A 55 2.84 0.23 -17.41
CA VAL A 55 2.42 -0.76 -18.40
C VAL A 55 0.96 -1.08 -18.17
N PHE A 56 0.11 -0.65 -19.09
CA PHE A 56 -1.33 -0.88 -19.06
C PHE A 56 -1.69 -2.29 -19.51
N THR A 57 -2.92 -2.69 -19.25
CA THR A 57 -3.46 -3.96 -19.71
C THR A 57 -3.65 -3.97 -21.22
N LYS A 58 -3.57 -5.15 -21.79
CA LYS A 58 -3.84 -5.40 -23.21
C LYS A 58 -5.17 -4.78 -23.64
N HIS A 59 -5.17 -4.05 -24.75
CA HIS A 59 -6.35 -3.40 -25.34
C HIS A 59 -7.00 -2.28 -24.48
N TYR A 60 -6.31 -1.74 -23.46
CA TYR A 60 -6.82 -0.62 -22.68
C TYR A 60 -6.77 0.69 -23.48
N TYR A 61 -5.64 0.93 -24.15
CA TYR A 61 -5.44 2.01 -25.11
C TYR A 61 -5.09 1.47 -26.50
N SER A 62 -5.27 2.30 -27.54
CA SER A 62 -4.67 2.01 -28.85
C SER A 62 -3.17 2.30 -28.83
N LYS A 63 -2.39 1.66 -29.71
CA LYS A 63 -0.95 1.92 -29.86
C LYS A 63 -0.69 3.40 -30.17
N ALA A 64 -1.51 4.00 -31.03
CA ALA A 64 -1.40 5.42 -31.38
C ALA A 64 -1.62 6.34 -30.15
N ASP A 65 -2.47 5.95 -29.20
CA ASP A 65 -2.65 6.70 -27.97
C ASP A 65 -1.42 6.61 -27.07
N ILE A 66 -0.84 5.42 -26.89
CA ILE A 66 0.37 5.21 -26.11
C ILE A 66 1.54 6.05 -26.69
N ASP A 67 1.72 6.02 -28.01
CA ASP A 67 2.76 6.80 -28.69
C ASP A 67 2.53 8.31 -28.49
N ARG A 68 1.27 8.76 -28.59
CA ARG A 68 0.91 10.16 -28.33
C ARG A 68 1.20 10.58 -26.88
N PHE A 69 0.87 9.74 -25.90
CA PHE A 69 1.13 10.02 -24.49
C PHE A 69 2.61 10.11 -24.19
N ASN A 70 3.43 9.23 -24.76
CA ASN A 70 4.88 9.26 -24.61
C ASN A 70 5.51 10.49 -25.26
N GLN A 71 4.96 10.99 -26.39
CA GLN A 71 5.44 12.19 -27.05
C GLN A 71 5.03 13.47 -26.33
N SER A 72 3.81 13.51 -25.80
CA SER A 72 3.23 14.71 -25.17
C SER A 72 3.58 14.86 -23.70
N GLY A 73 4.08 13.81 -23.04
CA GLY A 73 4.38 13.81 -21.61
C GLY A 73 3.15 14.00 -20.71
N ILE A 74 1.97 13.67 -21.23
CA ILE A 74 0.69 13.78 -20.46
C ILE A 74 0.72 12.80 -19.28
N SER A 75 0.32 13.27 -18.11
CA SER A 75 0.11 12.42 -16.94
C SER A 75 -1.32 11.88 -16.89
N LEU A 76 -1.48 10.56 -16.95
CA LEU A 76 -2.77 9.86 -16.89
C LEU A 76 -3.14 9.52 -15.44
N ASN A 77 -3.18 10.53 -14.57
CA ASN A 77 -3.35 10.34 -13.11
C ASN A 77 -4.55 9.50 -12.71
N TYR A 78 -5.68 9.61 -13.41
CA TYR A 78 -6.88 8.83 -13.12
C TYR A 78 -6.65 7.34 -13.39
N ASP A 79 -6.14 7.02 -14.58
CA ASP A 79 -5.94 5.63 -15.02
C ASP A 79 -4.80 4.95 -14.24
N ILE A 80 -3.76 5.71 -13.90
CA ILE A 80 -2.67 5.28 -13.03
C ILE A 80 -3.22 4.89 -11.65
N LYS A 81 -4.06 5.73 -11.04
CA LYS A 81 -4.71 5.43 -9.76
C LYS A 81 -5.64 4.24 -9.84
N LEU A 82 -6.39 4.13 -10.92
CA LEU A 82 -7.29 3.00 -11.15
C LEU A 82 -6.51 1.70 -11.24
N LEU A 83 -5.45 1.66 -12.07
CA LEU A 83 -4.57 0.50 -12.21
C LEU A 83 -3.94 0.11 -10.87
N TYR A 84 -3.41 1.09 -10.12
CA TYR A 84 -2.85 0.85 -8.81
C TYR A 84 -3.86 0.22 -7.83
N ASN A 85 -5.09 0.74 -7.80
CA ASN A 85 -6.15 0.20 -6.93
C ASN A 85 -6.54 -1.23 -7.30
N VAL A 86 -6.55 -1.58 -8.59
CA VAL A 86 -6.80 -2.95 -9.06
C VAL A 86 -5.68 -3.88 -8.59
N ILE A 87 -4.42 -3.47 -8.78
CA ILE A 87 -3.24 -4.24 -8.36
C ILE A 87 -3.24 -4.44 -6.83
N LYS A 88 -3.50 -3.38 -6.07
CA LYS A 88 -3.60 -3.44 -4.60
C LYS A 88 -4.67 -4.43 -4.16
N LYS A 89 -5.88 -4.31 -4.70
CA LYS A 89 -7.01 -5.17 -4.33
C LYS A 89 -6.77 -6.64 -4.67
N TYR A 90 -6.08 -6.91 -5.75
CA TYR A 90 -5.68 -8.27 -6.12
C TYR A 90 -4.65 -8.83 -5.12
N GLY A 91 -3.63 -8.07 -4.77
CA GLY A 91 -2.64 -8.45 -3.77
C GLY A 91 -3.24 -8.74 -2.39
N GLU A 92 -4.29 -8.00 -1.99
CA GLU A 92 -5.04 -8.24 -0.75
C GLU A 92 -5.83 -9.56 -0.80
N THR A 93 -6.43 -9.90 -1.96
CA THR A 93 -7.24 -11.13 -2.11
C THR A 93 -6.40 -12.39 -2.24
N GLU A 94 -5.21 -12.33 -2.82
CA GLU A 94 -4.30 -13.49 -2.89
C GLU A 94 -3.84 -13.99 -1.52
N ASN A 95 -3.73 -13.11 -0.54
CA ASN A 95 -3.36 -13.49 0.82
C ASN A 95 -4.44 -14.26 1.58
N THR A 96 -5.69 -14.24 1.11
CA THR A 96 -6.83 -14.88 1.79
C THR A 96 -7.24 -16.24 1.21
N ASN A 97 -6.85 -16.59 -0.02
CA ASN A 97 -7.30 -17.82 -0.69
C ASN A 97 -6.14 -18.76 -1.04
N ALA A 98 -5.76 -19.62 -0.08
CA ALA A 98 -4.80 -20.70 -0.32
C ALA A 98 -5.27 -21.69 -1.42
N VAL A 99 -6.56 -21.81 -1.68
CA VAL A 99 -7.17 -22.67 -2.70
C VAL A 99 -7.00 -22.09 -4.11
N ALA A 100 -7.08 -20.77 -4.28
CA ALA A 100 -6.83 -20.14 -5.58
C ALA A 100 -5.36 -20.29 -6.02
N ARG A 101 -4.41 -20.38 -5.08
CA ARG A 101 -2.98 -20.59 -5.37
C ARG A 101 -2.70 -21.95 -6.02
N SER A 102 -3.42 -23.00 -5.67
CA SER A 102 -3.16 -24.35 -6.20
C SER A 102 -3.67 -24.54 -7.62
N TYR A 103 -4.74 -23.86 -8.00
CA TYR A 103 -5.33 -23.94 -9.34
C TYR A 103 -4.60 -23.07 -10.38
N LEU A 104 -3.95 -21.99 -9.94
CA LEU A 104 -3.42 -20.96 -10.83
C LEU A 104 -1.91 -21.07 -11.06
N GLY A 105 -1.21 -22.01 -10.39
CA GLY A 105 0.25 -22.17 -10.54
C GLY A 105 1.05 -20.91 -10.18
N ALA A 106 0.40 -19.92 -9.56
CA ALA A 106 0.89 -18.56 -9.38
C ALA A 106 1.85 -18.45 -8.19
N LYS A 107 3.02 -19.09 -8.28
CA LYS A 107 4.14 -18.69 -7.42
C LYS A 107 4.76 -17.34 -7.82
N ASP A 108 4.51 -16.84 -9.04
CA ASP A 108 5.19 -15.68 -9.62
C ASP A 108 4.27 -14.57 -10.18
N GLY A 109 2.95 -14.62 -9.94
CA GLY A 109 1.99 -13.72 -10.57
C GLY A 109 2.08 -12.27 -10.10
N TYR A 110 2.22 -12.04 -8.79
CA TYR A 110 2.34 -10.70 -8.20
C TYR A 110 3.74 -10.50 -7.62
N SER A 111 4.40 -9.44 -8.02
CA SER A 111 5.70 -9.06 -7.49
C SER A 111 5.72 -7.56 -7.17
N ALA A 112 5.88 -7.24 -5.91
CA ALA A 112 6.16 -5.88 -5.47
C ALA A 112 7.48 -5.87 -4.70
N ASP A 113 8.43 -5.12 -5.21
CA ASP A 113 9.73 -4.96 -4.54
C ASP A 113 9.67 -3.94 -3.40
N TYR A 114 8.62 -3.13 -3.32
CA TYR A 114 8.39 -2.20 -2.23
C TYR A 114 7.55 -2.87 -1.14
N PRO A 115 7.81 -2.63 0.15
CA PRO A 115 7.14 -3.29 1.27
C PRO A 115 5.71 -2.75 1.51
N PHE A 116 4.84 -2.82 0.49
CA PHE A 116 3.47 -2.30 0.59
C PHE A 116 2.65 -2.98 1.67
N LYS A 117 2.81 -4.30 1.85
CA LYS A 117 2.08 -5.03 2.90
C LYS A 117 2.37 -4.42 4.26
N SER A 118 3.64 -4.34 4.62
CA SER A 118 4.08 -3.79 5.90
C SER A 118 3.72 -2.31 6.05
N PHE A 119 3.81 -1.53 4.95
CA PHE A 119 3.33 -0.15 4.92
C PHE A 119 1.84 -0.05 5.26
N TYR A 120 0.97 -0.87 4.63
CA TYR A 120 -0.46 -0.80 4.90
C TYR A 120 -0.80 -1.26 6.32
N GLU A 121 -0.12 -2.26 6.87
CA GLU A 121 -0.32 -2.68 8.27
C GLU A 121 0.03 -1.54 9.24
N VAL A 122 1.12 -0.80 9.00
CA VAL A 122 1.49 0.38 9.80
C VAL A 122 0.49 1.52 9.60
N TYR A 123 0.03 1.73 8.36
CA TYR A 123 -0.96 2.76 8.04
C TYR A 123 -2.34 2.46 8.65
N ASP A 124 -2.80 1.22 8.63
CA ASP A 124 -4.04 0.78 9.27
C ASP A 124 -3.99 0.98 10.78
N TYR A 125 -2.84 0.70 11.40
CA TYR A 125 -2.63 1.06 12.80
C TYR A 125 -2.78 2.57 13.02
N PHE A 126 -2.15 3.39 12.15
CA PHE A 126 -2.25 4.85 12.23
C PHE A 126 -3.69 5.35 12.09
N GLN A 127 -4.45 4.80 11.16
CA GLN A 127 -5.85 5.12 10.96
C GLN A 127 -6.70 4.82 12.19
N LYS A 128 -6.43 3.70 12.85
CA LYS A 128 -7.22 3.18 13.97
C LYS A 128 -6.86 3.81 15.32
N TYR A 129 -5.57 4.04 15.55
CA TYR A 129 -5.06 4.43 16.86
C TYR A 129 -4.31 5.77 16.87
N GLY A 130 -4.07 6.37 15.72
CA GLY A 130 -3.18 7.52 15.57
C GLY A 130 -1.70 7.14 15.58
N ILE A 131 -0.84 8.15 15.58
CA ILE A 131 0.61 7.93 15.66
C ILE A 131 0.99 7.37 17.04
N TYR A 132 1.93 6.42 17.04
CA TYR A 132 2.43 5.86 18.30
C TYR A 132 3.16 6.93 19.12
N ARG A 133 2.82 7.02 20.39
CA ARG A 133 3.48 7.86 21.39
C ARG A 133 3.65 7.10 22.70
N GLU A 134 4.76 7.28 23.34
CA GLU A 134 4.97 6.69 24.66
C GLU A 134 4.22 7.50 25.73
N LYS A 135 3.44 6.78 26.53
CA LYS A 135 2.67 7.38 27.61
C LYS A 135 3.51 7.42 28.87
N GLU A 136 3.79 8.61 29.35
CA GLU A 136 4.40 8.85 30.64
C GLU A 136 3.35 9.37 31.64
N ILE A 137 3.37 8.81 32.83
CA ILE A 137 2.51 9.29 33.92
C ILE A 137 3.40 10.02 34.92
N ARG A 138 3.21 11.32 35.01
CA ARG A 138 3.88 12.16 36.00
C ARG A 138 2.91 12.59 37.09
N ILE A 139 3.41 12.73 38.32
CA ILE A 139 2.68 13.29 39.44
C ILE A 139 3.12 14.75 39.56
N ILE A 140 2.17 15.66 39.38
CA ILE A 140 2.40 17.10 39.43
C ILE A 140 1.39 17.77 40.36
N GLU A 141 1.69 18.96 40.80
CA GLU A 141 0.73 19.83 41.48
C GLU A 141 -0.36 20.28 40.52
N GLY A 142 -1.61 20.25 40.97
CA GLY A 142 -2.74 20.67 40.14
C GLY A 142 -4.08 20.46 40.79
N THR A 143 -5.10 21.12 40.23
CA THR A 143 -6.46 21.10 40.74
C THR A 143 -7.43 20.27 39.88
N SER A 144 -6.98 19.80 38.68
CA SER A 144 -7.82 19.05 37.73
C SER A 144 -7.16 17.75 37.35
N GLY A 145 -7.82 16.62 37.59
CA GLY A 145 -7.36 15.29 37.26
C GLY A 145 -7.53 14.30 38.40
N ARG A 146 -7.03 13.06 38.21
CA ARG A 146 -7.06 12.03 39.25
C ARG A 146 -6.02 12.35 40.33
N VAL A 147 -6.45 12.51 41.58
CA VAL A 147 -5.59 12.82 42.72
C VAL A 147 -4.75 11.61 43.10
N SER A 148 -3.43 11.81 43.33
CA SER A 148 -2.54 10.89 44.00
C SER A 148 -2.62 11.16 45.50
N TRP A 149 -3.52 10.51 46.19
CA TRP A 149 -3.71 10.70 47.64
C TRP A 149 -2.42 10.42 48.43
N LYS A 150 -1.65 9.41 48.02
CA LYS A 150 -0.36 9.10 48.67
C LYS A 150 0.60 10.30 48.62
N ASP A 151 0.74 10.95 47.47
CA ASP A 151 1.66 12.10 47.34
C ASP A 151 1.04 13.35 47.95
N THR A 152 -0.26 13.56 47.81
CA THR A 152 -0.96 14.68 48.42
C THR A 152 -0.82 14.64 49.94
N ILE A 153 -1.11 13.50 50.59
CA ILE A 153 -0.95 13.39 52.05
C ILE A 153 0.50 13.60 52.51
N ARG A 154 1.44 13.13 51.71
CA ARG A 154 2.87 13.20 52.06
C ARG A 154 3.49 14.58 51.85
N LYS A 155 3.12 15.27 50.75
CA LYS A 155 3.82 16.47 50.27
C LYS A 155 3.07 17.76 50.49
N SER A 156 1.72 17.71 50.62
CA SER A 156 0.89 18.93 50.74
C SER A 156 0.92 19.50 52.18
N ASN A 157 0.75 20.77 52.28
CA ASN A 157 0.45 21.44 53.54
C ASN A 157 -0.94 21.03 54.03
N LYS A 158 -1.00 20.68 55.32
CA LYS A 158 -2.26 20.30 56.00
C LYS A 158 -2.84 21.49 56.74
N ILE A 159 -3.97 21.95 56.28
CA ILE A 159 -4.65 23.12 56.87
C ILE A 159 -5.93 22.62 57.53
N ILE A 160 -6.12 22.93 58.79
CA ILE A 160 -7.37 22.64 59.50
C ILE A 160 -8.21 23.92 59.47
N SER A 161 -9.38 23.86 58.88
CA SER A 161 -10.31 25.00 58.81
C SER A 161 -11.73 24.48 59.09
N CYS A 162 -12.38 25.08 60.08
CA CYS A 162 -13.74 24.73 60.48
C CYS A 162 -13.97 23.22 60.72
N GLY A 163 -13.01 22.54 61.33
CA GLY A 163 -13.06 21.09 61.61
C GLY A 163 -12.74 20.18 60.42
N ASN A 164 -12.47 20.77 59.25
CA ASN A 164 -12.12 20.01 58.02
C ASN A 164 -10.62 20.07 57.76
N LEU A 165 -10.03 18.94 57.34
CA LEU A 165 -8.66 18.83 56.90
C LEU A 165 -8.55 19.14 55.41
N ILE A 166 -7.86 20.21 55.07
CA ILE A 166 -7.68 20.67 53.67
C ILE A 166 -6.20 20.43 53.32
N PHE A 167 -5.99 19.84 52.13
CA PHE A 167 -4.67 19.62 51.54
C PHE A 167 -4.43 20.68 50.45
N SER A 168 -3.27 21.37 50.50
CA SER A 168 -2.88 22.35 49.46
C SER A 168 -1.37 22.35 49.27
N PRO A 169 -0.91 22.19 47.97
CA PRO A 169 -1.65 21.85 46.75
C PRO A 169 -2.04 20.38 46.72
N PHE A 170 -2.96 20.03 45.78
CA PHE A 170 -3.18 18.61 45.43
C PHE A 170 -2.11 18.12 44.48
N TYR A 171 -1.74 16.84 44.59
CA TYR A 171 -0.89 16.14 43.62
C TYR A 171 -1.74 15.23 42.76
N ILE A 172 -1.65 15.44 41.43
CA ILE A 172 -2.50 14.76 40.45
C ILE A 172 -1.66 13.94 39.46
N TYR A 173 -2.24 12.85 38.95
CA TYR A 173 -1.65 12.10 37.85
C TYR A 173 -1.88 12.82 36.53
N LYS A 174 -0.81 13.29 35.87
CA LYS A 174 -0.83 13.85 34.53
C LYS A 174 -0.26 12.86 33.54
N LYS A 175 -1.03 12.62 32.49
CA LYS A 175 -0.60 11.78 31.36
C LYS A 175 0.06 12.68 30.33
N ASN A 176 1.33 12.43 30.03
CA ASN A 176 2.04 13.04 28.92
C ASN A 176 2.25 12.00 27.83
N TYR A 177 2.20 12.42 26.58
CA TYR A 177 2.47 11.60 25.41
C TYR A 177 3.71 12.16 24.72
N ASN A 178 4.79 11.39 24.76
CA ASN A 178 6.08 11.80 24.24
C ASN A 178 6.34 11.12 22.90
N ASP A 179 6.82 11.88 21.93
CA ASP A 179 7.34 11.34 20.69
C ASP A 179 8.65 10.62 21.02
N VAL A 180 8.79 9.40 20.50
CA VAL A 180 9.93 8.51 20.73
C VAL A 180 10.45 7.99 19.40
N PHE A 181 11.54 7.24 19.39
CA PHE A 181 12.11 6.68 18.16
C PHE A 181 11.08 5.90 17.33
N LEU A 182 10.16 5.15 17.97
CA LEU A 182 9.06 4.48 17.27
C LEU A 182 8.11 5.44 16.57
N THR A 183 7.87 6.62 17.13
CA THR A 183 7.07 7.68 16.52
C THR A 183 7.71 8.13 15.22
N GLU A 184 9.02 8.36 15.23
CA GLU A 184 9.78 8.75 14.03
C GLU A 184 9.83 7.64 12.98
N CYS A 185 10.03 6.36 13.39
CA CYS A 185 9.97 5.22 12.48
C CYS A 185 8.63 5.13 11.76
N MET A 186 7.53 5.27 12.51
CA MET A 186 6.17 5.23 11.97
C MET A 186 5.93 6.39 11.00
N SER A 187 6.36 7.60 11.37
CA SER A 187 6.25 8.78 10.53
C SER A 187 7.06 8.62 9.24
N PHE A 188 8.30 8.13 9.33
CA PHE A 188 9.12 7.86 8.16
C PHE A 188 8.43 6.86 7.21
N ILE A 189 7.99 5.70 7.72
CA ILE A 189 7.34 4.67 6.90
C ILE A 189 6.15 5.25 6.14
N ILE A 190 5.30 6.01 6.83
CA ILE A 190 4.07 6.54 6.24
C ILE A 190 4.40 7.70 5.29
N ASP A 191 5.07 8.73 5.78
CA ASP A 191 5.24 9.97 5.04
C ASP A 191 6.21 9.81 3.86
N TYR A 192 7.30 9.05 4.04
CA TYR A 192 8.22 8.72 2.95
C TYR A 192 7.54 7.91 1.84
N THR A 193 6.72 6.89 2.19
CA THR A 193 6.00 6.10 1.19
C THR A 193 4.99 6.95 0.43
N ILE A 194 4.25 7.82 1.13
CA ILE A 194 3.30 8.74 0.50
C ILE A 194 4.02 9.72 -0.44
N ASP A 195 5.18 10.24 -0.04
CA ASP A 195 5.95 11.15 -0.88
C ASP A 195 6.52 10.44 -2.10
N PHE A 196 7.03 9.23 -1.91
CA PHE A 196 7.59 8.42 -2.99
C PHE A 196 6.54 8.02 -4.04
N PHE A 197 5.32 7.73 -3.60
CA PHE A 197 4.20 7.36 -4.45
C PHE A 197 3.10 8.44 -4.50
N SER A 198 3.48 9.72 -4.42
CA SER A 198 2.56 10.86 -4.35
C SER A 198 1.56 10.92 -5.51
N ASP A 199 1.95 10.38 -6.67
CA ASP A 199 1.13 10.42 -7.88
C ASP A 199 -0.06 9.43 -7.83
N PHE A 200 0.03 8.36 -7.03
CA PHE A 200 -1.05 7.37 -6.90
C PHE A 200 -1.53 7.13 -5.46
N LEU A 201 -0.75 7.51 -4.43
CA LEU A 201 -1.19 7.44 -3.04
C LEU A 201 -1.73 8.78 -2.56
N THR A 202 -3.05 8.95 -2.63
CA THR A 202 -3.74 10.14 -2.08
C THR A 202 -4.30 9.85 -0.69
N ILE A 203 -3.42 9.59 0.28
CA ILE A 203 -3.78 9.29 1.67
C ILE A 203 -3.14 10.30 2.61
N LYS A 204 -3.65 10.38 3.84
CA LYS A 204 -3.23 11.39 4.81
C LYS A 204 -1.86 11.05 5.41
N LYS A 205 -0.94 12.01 5.39
CA LYS A 205 0.34 11.94 6.11
C LYS A 205 0.17 12.03 7.62
N THR A 206 1.20 11.61 8.36
CA THR A 206 1.22 11.69 9.82
C THR A 206 1.31 13.12 10.31
N GLY A 207 2.01 14.00 9.59
CA GLY A 207 2.29 15.37 9.97
C GLY A 207 3.33 15.52 11.09
N VAL A 208 3.96 14.43 11.50
CA VAL A 208 5.04 14.44 12.50
C VAL A 208 6.37 14.44 11.79
N LYS A 209 7.24 15.38 12.14
CA LYS A 209 8.59 15.44 11.58
C LYS A 209 9.47 14.37 12.19
N TYR A 210 10.31 13.77 11.36
CA TYR A 210 11.40 12.90 11.77
C TYR A 210 12.73 13.54 11.38
N TYR A 211 13.76 13.36 12.21
CA TYR A 211 15.08 13.97 12.02
C TYR A 211 16.16 12.92 11.78
N PHE A 212 15.85 11.65 12.06
CA PHE A 212 16.77 10.55 11.89
C PHE A 212 16.92 10.19 10.40
N ASP A 213 18.16 9.95 9.96
CA ASP A 213 18.46 9.52 8.58
C ASP A 213 18.23 8.00 8.44
N PHE A 214 16.98 7.62 8.21
CA PHE A 214 16.56 6.24 8.09
C PHE A 214 17.20 5.51 6.89
N PRO A 215 17.26 6.09 5.67
CA PRO A 215 17.79 5.40 4.50
C PRO A 215 19.24 4.95 4.62
N ASN A 216 20.05 5.69 5.36
CA ASN A 216 21.47 5.39 5.55
C ASN A 216 21.75 4.51 6.77
N ASN A 217 20.79 4.34 7.68
CA ASN A 217 21.00 3.68 8.98
C ASN A 217 20.02 2.52 9.23
N ILE A 218 19.56 1.82 8.19
CA ILE A 218 18.52 0.78 8.29
C ILE A 218 18.88 -0.33 9.27
N ASP A 219 20.13 -0.81 9.27
CA ASP A 219 20.57 -1.88 10.20
C ASP A 219 20.52 -1.45 11.66
N TYR A 220 20.80 -0.18 11.95
CA TYR A 220 20.63 0.38 13.27
C TYR A 220 19.14 0.43 13.66
N VAL A 221 18.30 0.88 12.75
CA VAL A 221 16.82 0.96 12.96
C VAL A 221 16.27 -0.42 13.30
N ILE A 222 16.59 -1.44 12.50
CA ILE A 222 16.13 -2.81 12.73
C ILE A 222 16.58 -3.32 14.11
N ARG A 223 17.83 -3.08 14.51
CA ARG A 223 18.32 -3.46 15.84
C ARG A 223 17.55 -2.77 16.97
N GLN A 224 17.29 -1.46 16.84
CA GLN A 224 16.51 -0.72 17.84
C GLN A 224 15.06 -1.22 17.91
N LEU A 225 14.41 -1.44 16.78
CA LEU A 225 13.05 -1.98 16.73
C LEU A 225 12.95 -3.36 17.39
N ASN A 226 13.92 -4.25 17.20
CA ASN A 226 13.97 -5.55 17.89
C ASN A 226 14.09 -5.39 19.42
N LEU A 227 14.89 -4.41 19.89
CA LEU A 227 14.97 -4.10 21.33
C LEU A 227 13.64 -3.55 21.86
N TYR A 228 12.94 -2.72 21.09
CA TYR A 228 11.60 -2.26 21.49
C TYR A 228 10.61 -3.42 21.55
N GLN A 229 10.60 -4.30 20.53
CA GLN A 229 9.69 -5.44 20.45
C GLN A 229 9.83 -6.36 21.67
N SER A 230 11.06 -6.63 22.12
CA SER A 230 11.33 -7.50 23.29
C SER A 230 10.80 -6.92 24.62
N ARG A 231 10.65 -5.59 24.70
CA ARG A 231 10.18 -4.88 25.90
C ARG A 231 8.66 -4.63 25.90
N MET A 232 7.99 -4.91 24.80
CA MET A 232 6.56 -4.66 24.69
C MET A 232 5.74 -5.85 25.17
N PHE A 233 4.69 -5.56 25.94
CA PHE A 233 3.76 -6.58 26.44
C PHE A 233 2.45 -6.64 25.64
N LYS A 234 2.06 -5.54 25.00
CA LYS A 234 0.78 -5.41 24.30
C LYS A 234 0.88 -5.94 22.88
N ASP A 235 0.06 -6.91 22.52
CA ASP A 235 0.12 -7.59 21.21
C ASP A 235 -0.04 -6.61 20.03
N THR A 236 -0.94 -5.62 20.17
CA THR A 236 -1.10 -4.57 19.13
C THR A 236 0.18 -3.78 18.88
N TYR A 237 0.98 -3.53 19.92
CA TYR A 237 2.26 -2.83 19.77
C TYR A 237 3.33 -3.76 19.22
N LYS A 238 3.36 -5.02 19.65
CA LYS A 238 4.26 -6.03 19.09
C LYS A 238 4.03 -6.22 17.59
N GLN A 239 2.75 -6.27 17.16
CA GLN A 239 2.42 -6.39 15.75
C GLN A 239 2.86 -5.16 14.96
N LEU A 240 2.60 -3.95 15.48
CA LEU A 240 3.06 -2.71 14.86
C LEU A 240 4.58 -2.71 14.64
N VAL A 241 5.35 -3.03 15.70
CA VAL A 241 6.81 -3.06 15.61
C VAL A 241 7.29 -4.15 14.65
N LYS A 242 6.63 -5.31 14.64
CA LYS A 242 6.93 -6.38 13.68
C LYS A 242 6.74 -5.90 12.25
N SER A 243 5.63 -5.26 11.93
CA SER A 243 5.38 -4.70 10.59
C SER A 243 6.41 -3.61 10.22
N MET A 244 6.86 -2.78 11.20
CA MET A 244 7.94 -1.83 10.96
C MET A 244 9.27 -2.52 10.65
N ILE A 245 9.63 -3.59 11.37
CA ILE A 245 10.84 -4.38 11.11
C ILE A 245 10.78 -4.97 9.70
N GLU A 246 9.68 -5.63 9.35
CA GLU A 246 9.48 -6.22 8.02
C GLU A 246 9.57 -5.15 6.91
N PHE A 247 9.06 -3.93 7.17
CA PHE A 247 9.22 -2.81 6.24
C PHE A 247 10.68 -2.47 6.00
N PHE A 248 11.46 -2.24 7.06
CA PHE A 248 12.86 -1.84 6.93
C PHE A 248 13.74 -2.95 6.35
N GLU A 249 13.47 -4.22 6.66
CA GLU A 249 14.18 -5.37 6.07
C GLU A 249 14.00 -5.43 4.56
N GLN A 250 12.77 -5.25 4.06
CA GLN A 250 12.47 -5.23 2.63
C GLN A 250 12.92 -3.93 1.95
N PHE A 251 12.91 -2.82 2.69
CA PHE A 251 13.36 -1.52 2.20
C PHE A 251 14.89 -1.44 2.06
N LYS A 252 15.63 -2.29 2.77
CA LYS A 252 17.10 -2.35 2.72
C LYS A 252 17.57 -2.58 1.28
N GLY A 253 18.48 -1.73 0.82
CA GLY A 253 19.02 -1.78 -0.56
C GLY A 253 18.21 -1.03 -1.61
N LYS A 254 17.04 -0.48 -1.28
CA LYS A 254 16.17 0.27 -2.20
C LYS A 254 16.16 1.78 -1.96
N SER A 255 16.78 2.21 -0.87
CA SER A 255 16.83 3.61 -0.43
C SER A 255 17.68 4.55 -1.31
N LYS A 256 18.52 4.02 -2.20
CA LYS A 256 19.47 4.81 -3.02
C LYS A 256 19.16 4.75 -4.52
N GLY A 257 17.95 5.13 -4.93
CA GLY A 257 17.60 5.20 -6.36
C GLY A 257 17.44 3.84 -7.04
N GLY A 258 17.24 2.77 -6.26
CA GLY A 258 17.02 1.43 -6.77
C GLY A 258 15.74 1.33 -7.60
N LYS A 259 15.75 0.42 -8.58
CA LYS A 259 14.58 0.08 -9.38
C LYS A 259 13.52 -0.56 -8.49
N VAL A 260 12.32 0.02 -8.47
CA VAL A 260 11.17 -0.50 -7.72
C VAL A 260 10.10 -0.95 -8.70
N HIS A 261 9.59 -2.16 -8.51
CA HIS A 261 8.51 -2.70 -9.33
C HIS A 261 7.26 -2.91 -8.49
N VAL A 262 6.12 -2.64 -9.12
CA VAL A 262 4.79 -3.09 -8.68
C VAL A 262 4.11 -3.63 -9.91
N LYS A 263 4.13 -4.93 -10.09
CA LYS A 263 3.70 -5.56 -11.34
C LYS A 263 2.96 -6.87 -11.11
N ILE A 264 2.13 -7.21 -12.07
CA ILE A 264 1.42 -8.48 -12.13
C ILE A 264 1.72 -9.11 -13.49
N ARG A 265 2.13 -10.37 -13.47
CA ARG A 265 2.10 -11.27 -14.61
C ARG A 265 0.69 -11.90 -14.71
N TYR A 266 0.27 -12.24 -15.91
CA TYR A 266 -1.04 -12.90 -16.15
C TYR A 266 -2.23 -12.04 -15.67
N PHE A 267 -2.23 -10.77 -16.03
CA PHE A 267 -3.35 -9.86 -15.71
C PHE A 267 -4.69 -10.30 -16.31
N ASP A 268 -4.67 -11.12 -17.35
CA ASP A 268 -5.83 -11.79 -17.94
C ASP A 268 -6.67 -12.53 -16.88
N MET A 269 -6.04 -13.14 -15.90
CA MET A 269 -6.72 -13.83 -14.80
C MET A 269 -7.44 -12.85 -13.86
N ILE A 270 -6.82 -11.72 -13.58
CA ILE A 270 -7.50 -10.64 -12.82
C ILE A 270 -8.70 -10.14 -13.59
N TRP A 271 -8.53 -9.92 -14.88
CA TRP A 271 -9.57 -9.51 -15.78
C TRP A 271 -10.75 -10.49 -15.79
N GLN A 272 -10.48 -11.79 -15.92
CA GLN A 272 -11.50 -12.83 -15.85
C GLN A 272 -12.21 -12.83 -14.49
N CYS A 273 -11.50 -12.70 -13.39
CA CYS A 273 -12.06 -12.63 -12.05
C CYS A 273 -12.94 -11.38 -11.85
N MET A 274 -12.52 -10.23 -12.40
CA MET A 274 -13.30 -9.00 -12.35
C MET A 274 -14.60 -9.12 -13.16
N ILE A 275 -14.52 -9.63 -14.38
CA ILE A 275 -15.69 -9.86 -15.23
C ILE A 275 -16.64 -10.86 -14.58
N SER A 276 -16.13 -11.98 -14.08
CA SER A 276 -16.94 -12.98 -13.38
C SER A 276 -17.70 -12.37 -12.19
N LYS A 277 -17.03 -11.59 -11.37
CA LYS A 277 -17.67 -10.91 -10.23
C LYS A 277 -18.69 -9.86 -10.68
N TYR A 278 -18.41 -9.14 -11.75
CA TYR A 278 -19.31 -8.15 -12.30
C TYR A 278 -20.57 -8.82 -12.86
N LEU A 279 -20.40 -9.84 -13.69
CA LEU A 279 -21.51 -10.60 -14.27
C LEU A 279 -22.37 -11.25 -13.19
N ASN A 280 -21.73 -11.91 -12.19
CA ASN A 280 -22.46 -12.55 -11.08
C ASN A 280 -23.31 -11.57 -10.25
N ARG A 281 -22.92 -10.30 -10.18
CA ARG A 281 -23.71 -9.26 -9.49
C ARG A 281 -24.93 -8.81 -10.30
N HIS A 282 -24.90 -8.98 -11.61
CA HIS A 282 -25.93 -8.52 -12.54
C HIS A 282 -26.75 -9.68 -13.15
N VAL A 283 -26.57 -10.91 -12.63
CA VAL A 283 -27.44 -12.04 -12.99
C VAL A 283 -28.78 -11.84 -12.31
N ALA A 284 -29.80 -11.57 -13.11
CA ALA A 284 -31.19 -11.45 -12.65
C ALA A 284 -31.87 -12.80 -12.43
N GLY A 285 -31.38 -13.86 -13.08
CA GLY A 285 -31.92 -15.21 -12.97
C GLY A 285 -31.27 -16.20 -13.94
N ILE A 286 -31.83 -17.41 -13.97
CA ILE A 286 -31.48 -18.46 -14.94
C ILE A 286 -32.71 -18.74 -15.80
N ASP A 287 -32.56 -18.70 -17.12
CA ASP A 287 -33.62 -19.09 -18.05
C ASP A 287 -33.95 -20.58 -17.84
N PRO A 288 -35.18 -20.90 -17.44
CA PRO A 288 -35.57 -22.29 -17.15
C PRO A 288 -35.60 -23.18 -18.40
N CYS A 289 -35.64 -22.57 -19.61
CA CYS A 289 -35.76 -23.32 -20.87
C CYS A 289 -34.38 -23.81 -21.38
N ASN A 290 -33.31 -23.07 -21.18
CA ASN A 290 -32.00 -23.39 -21.73
C ASN A 290 -30.85 -23.35 -20.69
N GLY A 291 -31.14 -23.02 -19.44
CA GLY A 291 -30.17 -22.91 -18.38
C GLY A 291 -29.21 -21.74 -18.52
N ALA A 292 -29.46 -20.79 -19.40
CA ALA A 292 -28.63 -19.61 -19.62
C ALA A 292 -28.84 -18.57 -18.52
N ALA A 293 -27.77 -17.88 -18.11
CA ALA A 293 -27.89 -16.76 -17.20
C ALA A 293 -28.62 -15.58 -17.87
N VAL A 294 -29.61 -15.04 -17.19
CA VAL A 294 -30.33 -13.83 -17.57
C VAL A 294 -29.72 -12.66 -16.80
N PHE A 295 -29.32 -11.61 -17.52
CA PHE A 295 -28.71 -10.42 -16.92
C PHE A 295 -29.70 -9.26 -16.88
N ASP A 296 -29.49 -8.30 -15.98
CA ASP A 296 -30.26 -7.06 -15.93
C ASP A 296 -30.27 -6.34 -17.28
N GLU A 297 -31.37 -5.69 -17.65
CA GLU A 297 -31.60 -5.13 -19.00
C GLU A 297 -30.50 -4.22 -19.51
N GLY A 298 -29.82 -3.45 -18.62
CA GLY A 298 -28.70 -2.58 -18.97
C GLY A 298 -27.42 -3.33 -19.39
N LEU A 299 -27.30 -4.60 -19.02
CA LEU A 299 -26.11 -5.43 -19.32
C LEU A 299 -26.34 -6.35 -20.52
N SER A 300 -27.60 -6.79 -20.76
CA SER A 300 -27.95 -7.77 -21.77
C SER A 300 -27.51 -7.34 -23.19
N ASN A 301 -27.62 -6.06 -23.49
CA ASN A 301 -27.30 -5.54 -24.84
C ASN A 301 -25.81 -5.35 -25.13
N SER A 302 -24.98 -5.10 -24.08
CA SER A 302 -23.56 -4.86 -24.26
C SER A 302 -22.69 -6.12 -24.10
N VAL A 303 -23.04 -7.01 -23.18
CA VAL A 303 -22.24 -8.19 -22.86
C VAL A 303 -22.51 -9.36 -23.77
N ILE A 304 -23.77 -9.54 -24.23
CA ILE A 304 -24.12 -10.62 -25.16
C ILE A 304 -23.54 -10.36 -26.58
N SER A 305 -23.43 -9.10 -26.98
CA SER A 305 -22.75 -8.76 -28.23
C SER A 305 -21.25 -9.03 -28.19
N PHE A 306 -20.63 -8.91 -26.99
CA PHE A 306 -19.21 -9.16 -26.80
C PHE A 306 -18.89 -10.66 -26.72
N SER A 307 -19.74 -11.46 -26.10
CA SER A 307 -19.59 -12.91 -26.05
C SER A 307 -19.83 -13.60 -27.40
N LYS A 308 -20.83 -13.18 -28.15
CA LYS A 308 -21.09 -13.70 -29.51
C LYS A 308 -19.91 -13.48 -30.46
N LYS A 309 -19.23 -12.34 -30.41
CA LYS A 309 -18.06 -12.08 -31.26
C LYS A 309 -16.87 -12.99 -30.96
N ARG A 310 -16.71 -13.44 -29.71
CA ARG A 310 -15.60 -14.32 -29.31
C ARG A 310 -15.82 -15.82 -29.58
N PHE A 311 -17.07 -16.26 -29.62
CA PHE A 311 -17.40 -17.66 -29.90
C PHE A 311 -17.49 -17.99 -31.40
N THR A 312 -17.62 -16.98 -32.26
CA THR A 312 -17.63 -17.17 -33.74
C THR A 312 -16.23 -17.08 -34.36
N ASP A 313 -15.20 -16.64 -33.62
CA ASP A 313 -13.81 -16.57 -34.11
C ASP A 313 -12.95 -17.76 -33.68
N ILE A 314 -13.56 -18.86 -33.19
CA ILE A 314 -12.89 -20.08 -32.72
C ILE A 314 -13.22 -21.31 -33.62
N ASP A 315 -13.83 -21.11 -34.80
CA ASP A 315 -13.96 -22.14 -35.83
C ASP A 315 -12.87 -22.02 -36.90
#